data_23c7281e2520f72c634ef677b95ae058
#
_entry.id   23c7281e2520f72c634ef677b95ae058
#
_cell.length_a   1.000
_cell.length_b   1.000
_cell.length_c   1.000
_cell.angle_alpha   90.00
_cell.angle_beta   90.00
_cell.angle_gamma   90.00
#
_symmetry.space_group_name_H-M   'P 1'
#
loop_
_entity.id
_entity.type
_entity.pdbx_description
1 polymer ?
#
loop_
_entity_poly.entity_id
_entity_poly.type
_entity_poly.pdbx_seq_one_letter_code
_entity_poly.pdbx_strand_id
1 'polypeptide(L)'
;MFALCDVNSFYASCETVFRPDLKGRPVVVLSNNDGCVIARSPEAKPFVKMGEPYFKQKDMFRRHGIIAFSSNYELYADMSNRVMTTLEELSPRCEIYSIDEAFCDLTGVRNCRDLTDFGREIRETVLRRTHLTVGVGIAQTKTLAKLANHAAKQWQRQTGGVVELSNLERQRKLMALLPVDEVWGVGRRISKKLEAMGIKTVLQLADTDIRFIRKHFNVVLERTVRELRGEPCLDLEEFAPVKQEIVCSRSFGGRITEYHEMRQAICSYASRAAEKLRGEHQYCRFISAFVKTSPFALNEPYYGNNASVKLLTPTQDSRDIITAATKCLDAIWRDGHRYQKAGVMLGDFYSQGVAQLNLFDDNAPRKNSEKLMEVLDHLNAKGGRGTLYFAGQGIQTAWQMKREMLSPRYTTRYSDLLHVR
;
A
#
# COMPACT_ATOMS: atom_id res chain seq x y z
N MET A 1 14.39 -17.07 -12.39
CA MET A 1 13.50 -17.91 -11.57
C MET A 1 13.15 -17.14 -10.32
N PHE A 2 11.86 -17.00 -10.00
CA PHE A 2 11.39 -16.18 -8.88
C PHE A 2 10.60 -17.02 -7.88
N ALA A 3 10.79 -16.74 -6.57
CA ALA A 3 9.85 -17.14 -5.55
C ALA A 3 9.08 -15.90 -5.10
N LEU A 4 7.76 -15.94 -5.15
CA LEU A 4 6.93 -14.98 -4.45
C LEU A 4 6.63 -15.52 -3.05
N CYS A 5 7.05 -14.78 -2.04
CA CYS A 5 6.73 -15.03 -0.64
C CYS A 5 5.68 -13.99 -0.19
N ASP A 6 4.53 -14.45 0.26
CA ASP A 6 3.39 -13.60 0.64
C ASP A 6 2.84 -14.04 1.99
N VAL A 7 2.79 -13.13 2.96
CA VAL A 7 2.35 -13.42 4.33
C VAL A 7 0.84 -13.66 4.37
N ASN A 8 0.43 -14.76 4.95
CA ASN A 8 -0.97 -15.15 5.03
C ASN A 8 -1.76 -14.22 5.96
N SER A 9 -2.83 -13.59 5.42
CA SER A 9 -3.74 -12.71 6.19
C SER A 9 -2.99 -11.67 7.02
N PHE A 10 -1.98 -11.02 6.46
CA PHE A 10 -0.89 -10.32 7.14
C PHE A 10 -1.33 -9.49 8.35
N TYR A 11 -2.18 -8.47 8.18
CA TYR A 11 -2.56 -7.59 9.30
C TYR A 11 -3.28 -8.34 10.41
N ALA A 12 -4.18 -9.26 10.07
CA ALA A 12 -4.87 -10.08 11.07
C ALA A 12 -3.89 -11.02 11.79
N SER A 13 -2.91 -11.56 11.07
CA SER A 13 -1.85 -12.41 11.64
C SER A 13 -0.94 -11.62 12.59
N CYS A 14 -0.57 -10.38 12.25
CA CYS A 14 0.21 -9.51 13.14
C CYS A 14 -0.50 -9.26 14.48
N GLU A 15 -1.82 -9.08 14.48
CA GLU A 15 -2.59 -8.92 15.71
C GLU A 15 -2.60 -10.18 16.57
N THR A 16 -2.65 -11.35 15.95
CA THR A 16 -2.72 -12.64 16.69
C THR A 16 -1.38 -13.11 17.24
N VAL A 17 -0.25 -12.67 16.67
CA VAL A 17 1.10 -13.02 17.19
C VAL A 17 1.26 -12.62 18.66
N PHE A 18 0.79 -11.44 19.04
CA PHE A 18 0.89 -10.90 20.41
C PHE A 18 -0.32 -11.21 21.28
N ARG A 19 -1.31 -11.90 20.73
CA ARG A 19 -2.56 -12.29 21.39
C ARG A 19 -2.86 -13.77 21.15
N PRO A 20 -2.13 -14.68 21.84
CA PRO A 20 -2.32 -16.13 21.68
C PRO A 20 -3.75 -16.59 21.96
N ASP A 21 -4.49 -15.87 22.81
CA ASP A 21 -5.90 -16.07 23.10
C ASP A 21 -6.84 -15.88 21.90
N LEU A 22 -6.34 -15.24 20.84
CA LEU A 22 -7.07 -15.04 19.57
C LEU A 22 -6.79 -16.13 18.52
N LYS A 23 -5.90 -17.06 18.80
CA LYS A 23 -5.61 -18.17 17.89
C LYS A 23 -6.86 -19.02 17.64
N GLY A 24 -7.22 -19.19 16.36
CA GLY A 24 -8.43 -19.92 15.98
C GLY A 24 -9.73 -19.11 16.11
N ARG A 25 -9.66 -17.84 16.50
CA ARG A 25 -10.83 -16.95 16.55
C ARG A 25 -10.92 -16.08 15.29
N PRO A 26 -12.14 -15.69 14.87
CA PRO A 26 -12.30 -14.80 13.73
C PRO A 26 -11.84 -13.38 14.08
N VAL A 27 -10.78 -12.92 13.39
CA VAL A 27 -10.17 -11.61 13.54
C VAL A 27 -10.21 -10.84 12.23
N VAL A 28 -10.55 -9.56 12.30
CA VAL A 28 -10.49 -8.65 11.15
C VAL A 28 -9.74 -7.37 11.51
N VAL A 29 -9.14 -6.75 10.51
CA VAL A 29 -8.54 -5.42 10.62
C VAL A 29 -9.28 -4.45 9.72
N LEU A 30 -9.53 -3.26 10.24
CA LEU A 30 -10.32 -2.22 9.59
C LEU A 30 -9.40 -1.18 8.92
N SER A 31 -9.91 -0.58 7.87
CA SER A 31 -9.25 0.54 7.20
C SER A 31 -9.26 1.81 8.06
N ASN A 32 -8.64 2.88 7.56
CA ASN A 32 -8.68 4.19 8.20
C ASN A 32 -10.11 4.60 8.61
N ASN A 33 -10.24 5.22 9.78
CA ASN A 33 -11.51 5.61 10.42
C ASN A 33 -12.40 4.41 10.79
N ASP A 34 -11.82 3.25 11.01
CA ASP A 34 -12.55 2.00 11.29
C ASP A 34 -13.66 1.74 10.26
N GLY A 35 -13.37 2.07 9.00
CA GLY A 35 -14.36 2.12 7.93
C GLY A 35 -14.77 0.76 7.39
N CYS A 36 -13.85 0.08 6.69
CA CYS A 36 -14.13 -1.18 6.00
C CYS A 36 -13.11 -2.24 6.38
N VAL A 37 -13.49 -3.51 6.24
CA VAL A 37 -12.60 -4.65 6.47
C VAL A 37 -11.52 -4.71 5.37
N ILE A 38 -10.25 -4.67 5.77
CA ILE A 38 -9.09 -4.75 4.86
C ILE A 38 -8.21 -5.98 5.08
N ALA A 39 -8.39 -6.69 6.19
CA ALA A 39 -7.76 -7.99 6.42
C ALA A 39 -8.68 -8.89 7.24
N ARG A 40 -8.56 -10.21 7.03
CA ARG A 40 -9.39 -11.21 7.70
C ARG A 40 -8.54 -12.43 8.01
N SER A 41 -8.65 -12.95 9.23
CA SER A 41 -8.11 -14.28 9.54
C SER A 41 -8.85 -15.36 8.74
N PRO A 42 -8.28 -16.57 8.59
CA PRO A 42 -8.98 -17.69 7.93
C PRO A 42 -10.35 -17.95 8.52
N GLU A 43 -10.49 -17.86 9.84
CA GLU A 43 -11.73 -18.09 10.60
C GLU A 43 -12.79 -17.02 10.32
N ALA A 44 -12.38 -15.79 9.97
CA ALA A 44 -13.31 -14.71 9.64
C ALA A 44 -13.80 -14.74 8.19
N LYS A 45 -13.07 -15.39 7.28
CA LYS A 45 -13.41 -15.42 5.84
C LYS A 45 -14.81 -15.92 5.52
N PRO A 46 -15.38 -16.95 6.20
CA PRO A 46 -16.75 -17.42 5.93
C PRO A 46 -17.83 -16.39 6.27
N PHE A 47 -17.57 -15.48 7.20
CA PHE A 47 -18.57 -14.53 7.71
C PHE A 47 -18.48 -13.15 7.09
N VAL A 48 -17.29 -12.70 6.68
CA VAL A 48 -17.02 -11.31 6.31
C VAL A 48 -16.36 -11.25 4.94
N LYS A 49 -16.82 -10.37 4.05
CA LYS A 49 -16.17 -10.09 2.76
C LYS A 49 -15.19 -8.92 2.88
N MET A 50 -14.17 -8.90 2.02
CA MET A 50 -13.24 -7.76 1.92
C MET A 50 -13.99 -6.51 1.45
N GLY A 51 -13.67 -5.38 2.07
CA GLY A 51 -14.28 -4.09 1.74
C GLY A 51 -15.65 -3.85 2.38
N GLU A 52 -16.19 -4.78 3.15
CA GLU A 52 -17.46 -4.56 3.85
C GLU A 52 -17.34 -3.45 4.89
N PRO A 53 -18.31 -2.50 4.92
CA PRO A 53 -18.33 -1.43 5.91
C PRO A 53 -18.62 -1.97 7.31
N TYR A 54 -17.71 -1.72 8.25
CA TYR A 54 -17.82 -2.21 9.63
C TYR A 54 -19.10 -1.75 10.33
N PHE A 55 -19.48 -0.48 10.15
CA PHE A 55 -20.67 0.08 10.82
C PHE A 55 -21.97 -0.65 10.48
N LYS A 56 -22.06 -1.29 9.28
CA LYS A 56 -23.20 -2.08 8.86
C LYS A 56 -23.20 -3.50 9.43
N GLN A 57 -22.06 -3.97 9.91
CA GLN A 57 -21.82 -5.35 10.29
C GLN A 57 -21.61 -5.55 11.81
N LYS A 58 -21.69 -4.49 12.61
CA LYS A 58 -21.42 -4.54 14.06
C LYS A 58 -22.20 -5.63 14.80
N ASP A 59 -23.49 -5.79 14.49
CA ASP A 59 -24.33 -6.81 15.16
C ASP A 59 -23.98 -8.22 14.72
N MET A 60 -23.61 -8.41 13.47
CA MET A 60 -23.12 -9.69 12.95
C MET A 60 -21.77 -10.04 13.59
N PHE A 61 -20.85 -9.09 13.73
CA PHE A 61 -19.58 -9.29 14.41
C PHE A 61 -19.78 -9.72 15.85
N ARG A 62 -20.68 -9.06 16.58
CA ARG A 62 -21.01 -9.42 17.98
C ARG A 62 -21.59 -10.82 18.08
N ARG A 63 -22.54 -11.21 17.20
CA ARG A 63 -23.17 -12.54 17.19
C ARG A 63 -22.19 -13.67 16.91
N HIS A 64 -21.20 -13.45 16.03
CA HIS A 64 -20.24 -14.48 15.65
C HIS A 64 -18.90 -14.36 16.41
N GLY A 65 -18.81 -13.50 17.42
CA GLY A 65 -17.59 -13.30 18.20
C GLY A 65 -16.40 -12.83 17.39
N ILE A 66 -16.65 -12.09 16.29
CA ILE A 66 -15.60 -11.56 15.42
C ILE A 66 -14.94 -10.36 16.10
N ILE A 67 -13.63 -10.42 16.22
CA ILE A 67 -12.84 -9.37 16.86
C ILE A 67 -12.28 -8.44 15.80
N ALA A 68 -12.56 -7.14 15.95
CA ALA A 68 -12.11 -6.12 15.02
C ALA A 68 -10.99 -5.28 15.67
N PHE A 69 -9.95 -4.99 14.88
CA PHE A 69 -8.88 -4.07 15.23
C PHE A 69 -8.85 -2.89 14.26
N SER A 70 -8.54 -1.71 14.76
CA SER A 70 -8.12 -0.59 13.93
C SER A 70 -6.76 -0.88 13.30
N SER A 71 -6.50 -0.34 12.11
CA SER A 71 -5.20 -0.52 11.43
C SER A 71 -4.05 0.05 12.27
N ASN A 72 -3.15 -0.83 12.74
CA ASN A 72 -1.93 -0.52 13.48
C ASN A 72 -0.72 -0.59 12.54
N TYR A 73 -0.63 0.38 11.62
CA TYR A 73 0.36 0.34 10.54
C TYR A 73 1.81 0.39 11.07
N GLU A 74 2.04 1.01 12.22
CA GLU A 74 3.34 1.05 12.86
C GLU A 74 3.81 -0.37 13.25
N LEU A 75 2.92 -1.17 13.86
CA LEU A 75 3.19 -2.57 14.18
C LEU A 75 3.39 -3.40 12.90
N TYR A 76 2.50 -3.23 11.91
CA TYR A 76 2.57 -4.02 10.67
C TYR A 76 3.83 -3.71 9.86
N ALA A 77 4.28 -2.46 9.84
CA ALA A 77 5.52 -2.08 9.18
C ALA A 77 6.76 -2.72 9.83
N ASP A 78 6.82 -2.80 11.16
CA ASP A 78 7.91 -3.48 11.86
C ASP A 78 7.90 -5.00 11.61
N MET A 79 6.72 -5.63 11.70
CA MET A 79 6.57 -7.06 11.41
C MET A 79 6.92 -7.38 9.96
N SER A 80 6.52 -6.53 9.01
CA SER A 80 6.94 -6.60 7.62
C SER A 80 8.46 -6.57 7.49
N ASN A 81 9.11 -5.57 8.10
CA ASN A 81 10.56 -5.44 8.05
C ASN A 81 11.29 -6.70 8.55
N ARG A 82 10.80 -7.33 9.62
CA ARG A 82 11.36 -8.59 10.13
C ARG A 82 11.22 -9.75 9.13
N VAL A 83 10.07 -9.85 8.45
CA VAL A 83 9.87 -10.84 7.38
C VAL A 83 10.80 -10.55 6.21
N MET A 84 10.86 -9.32 5.72
CA MET A 84 11.68 -8.94 4.57
C MET A 84 13.18 -9.16 4.84
N THR A 85 13.69 -8.75 6.00
CA THR A 85 15.07 -9.04 6.40
C THR A 85 15.36 -10.55 6.44
N THR A 86 14.40 -11.36 6.92
CA THR A 86 14.56 -12.83 6.90
C THR A 86 14.65 -13.38 5.48
N LEU A 87 13.87 -12.84 4.53
CA LEU A 87 13.90 -13.25 3.12
C LEU A 87 15.20 -12.81 2.43
N GLU A 88 15.69 -11.60 2.73
CA GLU A 88 16.97 -11.09 2.20
C GLU A 88 18.17 -11.94 2.66
N GLU A 89 18.14 -12.50 3.87
CA GLU A 89 19.17 -13.43 4.35
C GLU A 89 19.13 -14.80 3.63
N LEU A 90 17.97 -15.22 3.15
CA LEU A 90 17.77 -16.51 2.48
C LEU A 90 17.99 -16.46 0.96
N SER A 91 17.85 -15.28 0.37
CA SER A 91 17.98 -15.08 -1.08
C SER A 91 18.96 -13.95 -1.37
N PRO A 92 19.86 -14.12 -2.35
CA PRO A 92 20.88 -13.11 -2.68
C PRO A 92 20.29 -11.80 -3.19
N ARG A 93 19.09 -11.85 -3.78
CA ARG A 93 18.42 -10.68 -4.35
C ARG A 93 16.93 -10.77 -4.08
N CYS A 94 16.39 -9.71 -3.46
CA CYS A 94 14.97 -9.60 -3.14
C CYS A 94 14.40 -8.26 -3.60
N GLU A 95 13.18 -8.29 -4.12
CA GLU A 95 12.35 -7.12 -4.37
C GLU A 95 11.20 -7.10 -3.36
N ILE A 96 11.19 -6.12 -2.49
CA ILE A 96 10.05 -5.87 -1.59
C ILE A 96 8.93 -5.23 -2.43
N TYR A 97 7.95 -6.05 -2.82
CA TYR A 97 6.87 -5.61 -3.68
C TYR A 97 5.75 -4.88 -2.91
N SER A 98 5.44 -5.36 -1.71
CA SER A 98 4.46 -4.74 -0.81
C SER A 98 4.84 -4.91 0.65
N ILE A 99 3.98 -4.47 1.58
CA ILE A 99 4.17 -4.65 3.01
C ILE A 99 4.15 -6.12 3.45
N ASP A 100 3.57 -7.01 2.65
CA ASP A 100 3.33 -8.43 2.98
C ASP A 100 3.87 -9.40 1.93
N GLU A 101 4.45 -8.93 0.83
CA GLU A 101 4.99 -9.79 -0.23
C GLU A 101 6.32 -9.30 -0.81
N ALA A 102 7.18 -10.26 -1.12
CA ALA A 102 8.45 -10.01 -1.79
C ALA A 102 8.74 -11.09 -2.84
N PHE A 103 9.39 -10.66 -3.93
CA PHE A 103 9.98 -11.56 -4.93
C PHE A 103 11.45 -11.82 -4.58
N CYS A 104 11.80 -13.09 -4.46
CA CYS A 104 13.17 -13.55 -4.26
C CYS A 104 13.70 -14.14 -5.55
N ASP A 105 14.93 -13.78 -5.95
CA ASP A 105 15.59 -14.37 -7.11
C ASP A 105 16.22 -15.72 -6.72
N LEU A 106 15.75 -16.78 -7.34
CA LEU A 106 16.26 -18.14 -7.16
C LEU A 106 17.16 -18.59 -8.30
N THR A 107 17.70 -17.67 -9.10
CA THR A 107 18.65 -17.99 -10.16
C THR A 107 19.89 -18.67 -9.56
N GLY A 108 20.20 -19.86 -10.04
CA GLY A 108 21.31 -20.68 -9.53
C GLY A 108 20.94 -21.61 -8.36
N VAL A 109 19.92 -21.33 -7.57
CA VAL A 109 19.48 -22.18 -6.45
C VAL A 109 19.08 -23.58 -6.94
N ARG A 110 18.38 -23.67 -8.07
CA ARG A 110 17.97 -24.93 -8.70
C ARG A 110 19.14 -25.88 -8.97
N ASN A 111 20.35 -25.37 -9.19
CA ASN A 111 21.53 -26.20 -9.47
C ASN A 111 22.09 -26.87 -8.21
N CYS A 112 21.72 -26.36 -7.03
CA CYS A 112 22.28 -26.80 -5.76
C CYS A 112 21.26 -27.57 -4.90
N ARG A 113 19.96 -27.36 -5.12
CA ARG A 113 18.91 -27.91 -4.25
C ARG A 113 17.53 -27.93 -4.92
N ASP A 114 16.63 -28.76 -4.40
CA ASP A 114 15.24 -28.78 -4.81
C ASP A 114 14.53 -27.46 -4.42
N LEU A 115 13.78 -26.88 -5.35
CA LEU A 115 13.11 -25.60 -5.15
C LEU A 115 11.90 -25.69 -4.21
N THR A 116 11.22 -26.84 -4.20
CA THR A 116 10.09 -27.06 -3.28
C THR A 116 10.58 -27.16 -1.84
N ASP A 117 11.69 -27.87 -1.62
CA ASP A 117 12.31 -27.99 -0.30
C ASP A 117 12.85 -26.64 0.17
N PHE A 118 13.43 -25.85 -0.74
CA PHE A 118 13.83 -24.48 -0.41
C PHE A 118 12.64 -23.59 -0.05
N GLY A 119 11.53 -23.71 -0.76
CA GLY A 119 10.29 -23.02 -0.41
C GLY A 119 9.76 -23.41 0.97
N ARG A 120 9.89 -24.66 1.39
CA ARG A 120 9.57 -25.13 2.74
C ARG A 120 10.48 -24.50 3.79
N GLU A 121 11.80 -24.47 3.53
CA GLU A 121 12.76 -23.81 4.41
C GLU A 121 12.48 -22.32 4.60
N ILE A 122 12.11 -21.60 3.53
CA ILE A 122 11.66 -20.19 3.63
C ILE A 122 10.50 -20.10 4.59
N ARG A 123 9.47 -20.94 4.42
CA ARG A 123 8.27 -20.92 5.30
C ARG A 123 8.62 -21.19 6.75
N GLU A 124 9.42 -22.20 7.02
CA GLU A 124 9.82 -22.59 8.38
C GLU A 124 10.68 -21.52 9.03
N THR A 125 11.60 -20.92 8.29
CA THR A 125 12.48 -19.87 8.81
C THR A 125 11.71 -18.60 9.13
N VAL A 126 10.81 -18.15 8.25
CA VAL A 126 9.93 -17.00 8.52
C VAL A 126 9.05 -17.28 9.73
N LEU A 127 8.41 -18.45 9.80
CA LEU A 127 7.56 -18.83 10.94
C LEU A 127 8.36 -18.83 12.25
N ARG A 128 9.54 -19.42 12.28
CA ARG A 128 10.39 -19.52 13.48
C ARG A 128 10.82 -18.13 13.98
N ARG A 129 11.13 -17.20 13.06
CA ARG A 129 11.66 -15.88 13.43
C ARG A 129 10.59 -14.84 13.73
N THR A 130 9.41 -14.96 13.10
CA THR A 130 8.38 -13.91 13.15
C THR A 130 7.02 -14.38 13.66
N HIS A 131 6.84 -15.68 13.82
CA HIS A 131 5.55 -16.34 14.08
C HIS A 131 4.47 -16.08 13.00
N LEU A 132 4.86 -15.53 11.85
CA LEU A 132 3.99 -15.35 10.70
C LEU A 132 4.18 -16.50 9.70
N THR A 133 3.09 -16.89 9.03
CA THR A 133 3.15 -17.91 7.97
C THR A 133 3.14 -17.25 6.60
N VAL A 134 3.90 -17.79 5.65
CA VAL A 134 3.92 -17.31 4.27
C VAL A 134 3.47 -18.39 3.30
N GLY A 135 2.83 -18.01 2.20
CA GLY A 135 2.69 -18.84 1.01
C GLY A 135 3.89 -18.61 0.09
N VAL A 136 4.40 -19.66 -0.55
CA VAL A 136 5.53 -19.55 -1.48
C VAL A 136 5.12 -20.10 -2.84
N GLY A 137 5.21 -19.25 -3.87
CA GLY A 137 4.99 -19.62 -5.27
C GLY A 137 6.25 -19.44 -6.08
N ILE A 138 6.74 -20.52 -6.72
CA ILE A 138 8.01 -20.54 -7.45
C ILE A 138 7.75 -20.79 -8.93
N ALA A 139 8.26 -19.91 -9.81
CA ALA A 139 8.12 -20.04 -11.25
C ALA A 139 9.17 -19.22 -12.02
N GLN A 140 9.19 -19.37 -13.35
CA GLN A 140 10.14 -18.70 -14.23
C GLN A 140 9.90 -17.19 -14.35
N THR A 141 8.65 -16.73 -14.20
CA THR A 141 8.26 -15.33 -14.31
C THR A 141 7.53 -14.86 -13.07
N LYS A 142 7.50 -13.55 -12.82
CA LYS A 142 6.76 -12.97 -11.68
C LYS A 142 5.26 -13.28 -11.75
N THR A 143 4.64 -13.22 -12.93
CA THR A 143 3.22 -13.52 -13.11
C THR A 143 2.92 -14.99 -12.80
N LEU A 144 3.75 -15.91 -13.23
CA LEU A 144 3.62 -17.34 -12.89
C LEU A 144 3.88 -17.58 -11.40
N ALA A 145 4.84 -16.90 -10.80
CA ALA A 145 5.10 -17.01 -9.35
C ALA A 145 3.90 -16.53 -8.52
N LYS A 146 3.21 -15.47 -8.93
CA LYS A 146 1.94 -15.04 -8.31
C LYS A 146 0.84 -16.08 -8.47
N LEU A 147 0.72 -16.70 -9.62
CA LEU A 147 -0.25 -17.77 -9.86
C LEU A 147 0.04 -19.01 -9.00
N ALA A 148 1.32 -19.37 -8.88
CA ALA A 148 1.80 -20.46 -8.01
C ALA A 148 1.50 -20.15 -6.53
N ASN A 149 1.72 -18.92 -6.09
CA ASN A 149 1.42 -18.49 -4.73
C ASN A 149 -0.09 -18.52 -4.43
N HIS A 150 -0.92 -18.08 -5.39
CA HIS A 150 -2.38 -18.23 -5.29
C HIS A 150 -2.76 -19.70 -5.05
N ALA A 151 -2.22 -20.63 -5.83
CA ALA A 151 -2.44 -22.05 -5.66
C ALA A 151 -1.94 -22.58 -4.30
N ALA A 152 -0.76 -22.13 -3.85
CA ALA A 152 -0.19 -22.49 -2.54
C ALA A 152 -1.11 -22.09 -1.37
N LYS A 153 -1.77 -20.94 -1.48
CA LYS A 153 -2.73 -20.46 -0.48
C LYS A 153 -4.08 -21.16 -0.56
N GLN A 154 -4.61 -21.34 -1.77
CA GLN A 154 -5.93 -21.94 -2.01
C GLN A 154 -5.96 -23.42 -1.61
N TRP A 155 -4.90 -24.18 -1.93
CA TRP A 155 -4.78 -25.60 -1.64
C TRP A 155 -3.67 -25.87 -0.61
N GLN A 156 -3.63 -25.07 0.46
CA GLN A 156 -2.57 -25.11 1.45
C GLN A 156 -2.41 -26.49 2.11
N ARG A 157 -3.51 -27.22 2.34
CA ARG A 157 -3.46 -28.58 2.93
C ARG A 157 -2.75 -29.58 2.03
N GLN A 158 -2.95 -29.48 0.70
CA GLN A 158 -2.38 -30.40 -0.28
C GLN A 158 -0.94 -30.03 -0.66
N THR A 159 -0.64 -28.73 -0.69
CA THR A 159 0.66 -28.19 -1.17
C THR A 159 1.66 -27.94 -0.06
N GLY A 160 1.23 -28.01 1.20
CA GLY A 160 2.04 -27.54 2.32
C GLY A 160 2.31 -26.03 2.28
N GLY A 161 1.58 -25.27 1.42
CA GLY A 161 1.76 -23.82 1.23
C GLY A 161 2.95 -23.45 0.33
N VAL A 162 3.47 -24.41 -0.45
CA VAL A 162 4.52 -24.20 -1.45
C VAL A 162 4.07 -24.81 -2.78
N VAL A 163 4.13 -24.04 -3.84
CA VAL A 163 3.85 -24.51 -5.21
C VAL A 163 4.99 -24.09 -6.14
N GLU A 164 5.58 -25.07 -6.79
CA GLU A 164 6.61 -24.90 -7.80
C GLU A 164 6.03 -25.21 -9.18
N LEU A 165 6.24 -24.32 -10.15
CA LEU A 165 5.70 -24.38 -11.51
C LEU A 165 6.79 -24.31 -12.60
N SER A 166 7.89 -25.03 -12.46
CA SER A 166 8.86 -25.14 -13.55
C SER A 166 8.41 -26.12 -14.65
N ASN A 167 7.55 -27.06 -14.32
CA ASN A 167 6.99 -28.02 -15.27
C ASN A 167 5.83 -27.41 -16.08
N LEU A 168 5.97 -27.39 -17.41
CA LEU A 168 4.97 -26.79 -18.32
C LEU A 168 3.60 -27.48 -18.24
N GLU A 169 3.55 -28.78 -18.07
CA GLU A 169 2.28 -29.51 -17.96
C GLU A 169 1.53 -29.12 -16.68
N ARG A 170 2.24 -29.01 -15.56
CA ARG A 170 1.67 -28.50 -14.29
C ARG A 170 1.18 -27.07 -14.42
N GLN A 171 1.96 -26.20 -15.10
CA GLN A 171 1.54 -24.80 -15.37
C GLN A 171 0.21 -24.80 -16.12
N ARG A 172 0.12 -25.54 -17.23
CA ARG A 172 -1.09 -25.57 -18.06
C ARG A 172 -2.29 -26.16 -17.33
N LYS A 173 -2.08 -27.23 -16.53
CA LYS A 173 -3.15 -27.79 -15.67
C LYS A 173 -3.66 -26.75 -14.67
N LEU A 174 -2.78 -26.04 -13.99
CA LEU A 174 -3.18 -24.97 -13.06
C LEU A 174 -3.92 -23.84 -13.77
N MET A 175 -3.41 -23.37 -14.90
CA MET A 175 -4.05 -22.30 -15.70
C MET A 175 -5.44 -22.68 -16.20
N ALA A 176 -5.69 -23.97 -16.47
CA ALA A 176 -7.00 -24.44 -16.88
C ALA A 176 -8.03 -24.44 -15.74
N LEU A 177 -7.58 -24.59 -14.49
CA LEU A 177 -8.43 -24.61 -13.30
C LEU A 177 -8.81 -23.21 -12.80
N LEU A 178 -7.99 -22.20 -13.09
CA LEU A 178 -8.16 -20.87 -12.54
C LEU A 178 -8.92 -19.94 -13.50
N PRO A 179 -9.88 -19.14 -12.98
CA PRO A 179 -10.56 -18.14 -13.77
C PRO A 179 -9.62 -16.97 -14.10
N VAL A 180 -9.93 -16.25 -15.18
CA VAL A 180 -9.04 -15.22 -15.75
C VAL A 180 -8.84 -14.01 -14.84
N ASP A 181 -9.76 -13.73 -13.92
CA ASP A 181 -9.67 -12.64 -12.94
C ASP A 181 -8.67 -12.90 -11.81
N GLU A 182 -8.15 -14.13 -11.68
CA GLU A 182 -7.06 -14.45 -10.76
C GLU A 182 -5.66 -14.12 -11.33
N VAL A 183 -5.59 -13.69 -12.58
CA VAL A 183 -4.33 -13.26 -13.19
C VAL A 183 -3.92 -11.89 -12.66
N TRP A 184 -2.69 -11.79 -12.19
CA TRP A 184 -2.11 -10.51 -11.77
C TRP A 184 -2.21 -9.45 -12.86
N GLY A 185 -2.81 -8.30 -12.53
CA GLY A 185 -3.09 -7.21 -13.47
C GLY A 185 -4.42 -7.32 -14.23
N VAL A 186 -5.14 -8.43 -14.12
CA VAL A 186 -6.48 -8.59 -14.69
C VAL A 186 -7.54 -8.17 -13.66
N GLY A 187 -7.83 -6.88 -13.62
CA GLY A 187 -8.88 -6.34 -12.75
C GLY A 187 -10.28 -6.54 -13.35
N ARG A 188 -11.31 -6.27 -12.56
CA ARG A 188 -12.75 -6.50 -12.87
C ARG A 188 -13.20 -5.98 -14.26
N ARG A 189 -12.65 -4.87 -14.75
CA ARG A 189 -13.00 -4.33 -16.08
C ARG A 189 -12.40 -5.15 -17.21
N ILE A 190 -11.16 -5.60 -17.05
CA ILE A 190 -10.44 -6.43 -18.04
C ILE A 190 -11.04 -7.81 -18.06
N SER A 191 -11.31 -8.42 -16.89
CA SER A 191 -11.97 -9.73 -16.77
C SER A 191 -13.31 -9.78 -17.52
N LYS A 192 -14.20 -8.84 -17.21
CA LYS A 192 -15.50 -8.77 -17.94
C LYS A 192 -15.35 -8.65 -19.45
N LYS A 193 -14.35 -7.88 -19.92
CA LYS A 193 -14.11 -7.74 -21.37
C LYS A 193 -13.56 -9.03 -21.98
N LEU A 194 -12.65 -9.73 -21.28
CA LEU A 194 -12.11 -11.02 -21.68
C LEU A 194 -13.21 -12.09 -21.73
N GLU A 195 -14.05 -12.17 -20.69
CA GLU A 195 -15.18 -13.10 -20.61
C GLU A 195 -16.19 -12.89 -21.74
N ALA A 196 -16.50 -11.64 -22.09
CA ALA A 196 -17.34 -11.30 -23.23
C ALA A 196 -16.74 -11.74 -24.58
N MET A 197 -15.43 -11.93 -24.65
CA MET A 197 -14.71 -12.46 -25.81
C MET A 197 -14.51 -13.99 -25.76
N GLY A 198 -15.10 -14.68 -24.76
CA GLY A 198 -14.99 -16.12 -24.58
C GLY A 198 -13.74 -16.58 -23.81
N ILE A 199 -12.90 -15.65 -23.31
CA ILE A 199 -11.68 -15.94 -22.55
C ILE A 199 -12.04 -15.94 -21.07
N LYS A 200 -12.25 -17.13 -20.48
CA LYS A 200 -12.73 -17.31 -19.11
C LYS A 200 -11.67 -17.86 -18.14
N THR A 201 -10.67 -18.59 -18.67
CA THR A 201 -9.62 -19.20 -17.85
C THR A 201 -8.27 -18.57 -18.13
N VAL A 202 -7.33 -18.73 -17.17
CA VAL A 202 -5.93 -18.29 -17.33
C VAL A 202 -5.31 -18.96 -18.55
N LEU A 203 -5.59 -20.25 -18.80
CA LEU A 203 -5.08 -20.98 -19.95
C LEU A 203 -5.56 -20.39 -21.29
N GLN A 204 -6.86 -20.07 -21.39
CA GLN A 204 -7.39 -19.44 -22.59
C GLN A 204 -6.74 -18.08 -22.85
N LEU A 205 -6.46 -17.29 -21.79
CA LEU A 205 -5.72 -16.04 -21.93
C LEU A 205 -4.28 -16.29 -22.41
N ALA A 206 -3.58 -17.25 -21.81
CA ALA A 206 -2.22 -17.61 -22.20
C ALA A 206 -2.12 -18.09 -23.66
N ASP A 207 -3.12 -18.80 -24.15
CA ASP A 207 -3.16 -19.33 -25.53
C ASP A 207 -3.68 -18.31 -26.57
N THR A 208 -4.21 -17.16 -26.12
CA THR A 208 -4.74 -16.13 -27.01
C THR A 208 -3.62 -15.43 -27.81
N ASP A 209 -3.86 -15.17 -29.10
CA ASP A 209 -2.91 -14.47 -29.96
C ASP A 209 -2.46 -13.13 -29.37
N ILE A 210 -1.14 -12.91 -29.33
CA ILE A 210 -0.54 -11.71 -28.74
C ILE A 210 -0.95 -10.42 -29.47
N ARG A 211 -1.05 -10.49 -30.82
CA ARG A 211 -1.47 -9.33 -31.62
C ARG A 211 -2.92 -8.96 -31.33
N PHE A 212 -3.77 -9.98 -31.12
CA PHE A 212 -5.16 -9.76 -30.68
C PHE A 212 -5.19 -9.05 -29.32
N ILE A 213 -4.42 -9.51 -28.33
CA ILE A 213 -4.34 -8.88 -27.01
C ILE A 213 -3.85 -7.43 -27.12
N ARG A 214 -2.79 -7.19 -27.90
CA ARG A 214 -2.25 -5.83 -28.11
C ARG A 214 -3.27 -4.89 -28.74
N LYS A 215 -4.02 -5.36 -29.75
CA LYS A 215 -5.02 -4.58 -30.47
C LYS A 215 -6.24 -4.22 -29.61
N HIS A 216 -6.72 -5.16 -28.77
CA HIS A 216 -7.96 -4.98 -28.03
C HIS A 216 -7.77 -4.47 -26.58
N PHE A 217 -6.57 -4.56 -26.06
CA PHE A 217 -6.21 -4.11 -24.70
C PHE A 217 -5.02 -3.14 -24.73
N ASN A 218 -3.87 -3.54 -24.21
CA ASN A 218 -2.67 -2.71 -24.13
C ASN A 218 -1.40 -3.55 -24.00
N VAL A 219 -0.24 -2.87 -23.99
CA VAL A 219 1.08 -3.50 -23.81
C VAL A 219 1.24 -4.19 -22.46
N VAL A 220 0.58 -3.71 -21.41
CA VAL A 220 0.70 -4.29 -20.08
C VAL A 220 0.09 -5.70 -20.07
N LEU A 221 -1.12 -5.86 -20.59
CA LEU A 221 -1.76 -7.19 -20.70
C LEU A 221 -1.00 -8.11 -21.67
N GLU A 222 -0.42 -7.56 -22.74
CA GLU A 222 0.45 -8.32 -23.65
C GLU A 222 1.64 -8.92 -22.87
N ARG A 223 2.34 -8.11 -22.07
CA ARG A 223 3.45 -8.58 -21.21
C ARG A 223 2.99 -9.65 -20.23
N THR A 224 1.82 -9.47 -19.61
CA THR A 224 1.22 -10.48 -18.73
C THR A 224 1.01 -11.83 -19.46
N VAL A 225 0.51 -11.81 -20.69
CA VAL A 225 0.33 -13.03 -21.50
C VAL A 225 1.68 -13.69 -21.84
N ARG A 226 2.70 -12.91 -22.17
CA ARG A 226 4.06 -13.42 -22.39
C ARG A 226 4.62 -14.08 -21.13
N GLU A 227 4.44 -13.44 -19.99
CA GLU A 227 4.86 -14.00 -18.70
C GLU A 227 4.14 -15.29 -18.35
N LEU A 228 2.83 -15.42 -18.63
CA LEU A 228 2.10 -16.69 -18.48
C LEU A 228 2.63 -17.81 -19.36
N ARG A 229 3.28 -17.47 -20.48
CA ARG A 229 3.97 -18.43 -21.37
C ARG A 229 5.40 -18.76 -20.95
N GLY A 230 5.89 -18.15 -19.87
CA GLY A 230 7.25 -18.33 -19.37
C GLY A 230 8.29 -17.38 -19.98
N GLU A 231 7.86 -16.37 -20.76
CA GLU A 231 8.74 -15.32 -21.30
C GLU A 231 8.89 -14.20 -20.25
N PRO A 232 10.08 -14.01 -19.61
CA PRO A 232 10.25 -12.97 -18.62
C PRO A 232 10.16 -11.58 -19.27
N CYS A 233 9.23 -10.76 -18.80
CA CYS A 233 9.03 -9.38 -19.22
C CYS A 233 9.21 -8.37 -18.07
N LEU A 234 9.29 -8.84 -16.85
CA LEU A 234 9.45 -8.08 -15.62
C LEU A 234 10.72 -8.55 -14.90
N ASP A 235 11.69 -7.67 -14.81
CA ASP A 235 12.92 -7.92 -14.05
C ASP A 235 12.70 -7.68 -12.56
N LEU A 236 13.67 -8.11 -11.73
CA LEU A 236 13.68 -7.82 -10.31
C LEU A 236 14.07 -6.34 -10.09
N GLU A 237 13.23 -5.59 -9.41
CA GLU A 237 13.49 -4.19 -9.03
C GLU A 237 14.17 -4.16 -7.64
N GLU A 238 15.50 -4.21 -7.62
CA GLU A 238 16.28 -4.18 -6.37
C GLU A 238 16.22 -2.82 -5.66
N PHE A 239 16.06 -1.77 -6.43
CA PHE A 239 15.96 -0.40 -5.93
C PHE A 239 14.60 0.20 -6.32
N ALA A 240 13.93 0.78 -5.35
CA ALA A 240 12.69 1.50 -5.63
C ALA A 240 12.97 2.65 -6.63
N PRO A 241 12.17 2.80 -7.70
CA PRO A 241 12.33 3.90 -8.63
C PRO A 241 12.14 5.24 -7.93
N VAL A 242 12.84 6.26 -8.42
CA VAL A 242 12.70 7.62 -7.91
C VAL A 242 11.24 8.07 -8.02
N LYS A 243 10.68 8.54 -6.92
CA LYS A 243 9.28 9.00 -6.88
C LYS A 243 9.07 10.17 -7.84
N GLN A 244 8.00 10.08 -8.63
CA GLN A 244 7.59 11.14 -9.55
C GLN A 244 6.49 12.02 -8.97
N GLU A 245 5.78 11.52 -7.96
CA GLU A 245 4.71 12.21 -7.25
C GLU A 245 4.69 11.83 -5.77
N ILE A 246 4.32 12.79 -4.91
CA ILE A 246 4.06 12.57 -3.49
C ILE A 246 2.66 13.06 -3.18
N VAL A 247 1.80 12.16 -2.71
CA VAL A 247 0.43 12.49 -2.27
C VAL A 247 0.29 12.27 -0.78
N CYS A 248 -0.16 13.30 -0.07
CA CYS A 248 -0.59 13.22 1.32
C CYS A 248 -2.07 13.54 1.42
N SER A 249 -2.89 12.54 1.68
CA SER A 249 -4.35 12.70 1.79
C SER A 249 -4.93 11.81 2.88
N ARG A 250 -6.04 12.24 3.47
CA ARG A 250 -6.78 11.43 4.44
C ARG A 250 -8.28 11.65 4.29
N SER A 251 -9.04 10.60 4.56
CA SER A 251 -10.45 10.74 4.89
C SER A 251 -10.56 11.16 6.36
N PHE A 252 -11.48 12.06 6.64
CA PHE A 252 -11.67 12.62 7.98
C PHE A 252 -12.46 11.66 8.88
N GLY A 253 -12.17 11.71 10.17
CA GLY A 253 -12.92 10.95 11.18
C GLY A 253 -14.33 11.51 11.44
N GLY A 254 -14.49 12.82 11.31
CA GLY A 254 -15.75 13.55 11.19
C GLY A 254 -15.74 14.37 9.90
N ARG A 255 -16.89 14.67 9.33
CA ARG A 255 -16.95 15.51 8.12
C ARG A 255 -16.65 16.96 8.46
N ILE A 256 -15.84 17.61 7.63
CA ILE A 256 -15.49 19.01 7.78
C ILE A 256 -16.51 19.87 7.05
N THR A 257 -17.04 20.89 7.74
CA THR A 257 -17.94 21.90 7.20
C THR A 257 -17.35 23.31 7.25
N GLU A 258 -16.36 23.53 8.11
CA GLU A 258 -15.75 24.82 8.36
C GLU A 258 -14.45 24.99 7.58
N TYR A 259 -14.29 26.15 6.92
CA TYR A 259 -13.10 26.46 6.13
C TYR A 259 -11.80 26.38 6.94
N HIS A 260 -11.80 26.90 8.18
CA HIS A 260 -10.59 26.93 9.00
C HIS A 260 -10.08 25.52 9.35
N GLU A 261 -10.99 24.56 9.60
CA GLU A 261 -10.63 23.16 9.84
C GLU A 261 -10.03 22.51 8.58
N MET A 262 -10.63 22.79 7.41
CA MET A 262 -10.10 22.31 6.13
C MET A 262 -8.72 22.89 5.85
N ARG A 263 -8.52 24.17 6.12
CA ARG A 263 -7.22 24.84 5.96
C ARG A 263 -6.15 24.21 6.88
N GLN A 264 -6.49 23.91 8.14
CA GLN A 264 -5.58 23.19 9.05
C GLN A 264 -5.19 21.82 8.50
N ALA A 265 -6.17 21.07 7.98
CA ALA A 265 -5.92 19.76 7.37
C ALA A 265 -4.98 19.87 6.15
N ILE A 266 -5.22 20.81 5.25
CA ILE A 266 -4.36 21.06 4.08
C ILE A 266 -2.95 21.48 4.51
N CYS A 267 -2.80 22.37 5.50
CA CYS A 267 -1.50 22.73 6.05
C CYS A 267 -0.74 21.52 6.60
N SER A 268 -1.43 20.63 7.31
CA SER A 268 -0.83 19.40 7.85
C SER A 268 -0.41 18.45 6.74
N TYR A 269 -1.22 18.28 5.70
CA TYR A 269 -0.87 17.40 4.56
C TYR A 269 0.24 17.99 3.70
N ALA A 270 0.26 19.30 3.50
CA ALA A 270 1.34 20.00 2.78
C ALA A 270 2.67 19.89 3.53
N SER A 271 2.68 20.10 4.84
CA SER A 271 3.86 19.93 5.68
C SER A 271 4.40 18.50 5.62
N ARG A 272 3.50 17.49 5.70
CA ARG A 272 3.88 16.08 5.60
C ARG A 272 4.38 15.69 4.21
N ALA A 273 3.81 16.26 3.15
CA ALA A 273 4.29 16.03 1.79
C ALA A 273 5.68 16.63 1.59
N ALA A 274 5.93 17.83 2.13
CA ALA A 274 7.23 18.49 2.10
C ALA A 274 8.31 17.70 2.86
N GLU A 275 8.00 17.17 4.04
CA GLU A 275 8.90 16.30 4.81
C GLU A 275 9.29 15.05 3.98
N LYS A 276 8.32 14.40 3.33
CA LYS A 276 8.60 13.26 2.45
C LYS A 276 9.45 13.63 1.26
N LEU A 277 9.19 14.79 0.65
CA LEU A 277 9.94 15.30 -0.50
C LEU A 277 11.42 15.50 -0.14
N ARG A 278 11.69 16.09 1.04
CA ARG A 278 13.05 16.25 1.56
C ARG A 278 13.72 14.91 1.84
N GLY A 279 12.98 13.93 2.38
CA GLY A 279 13.48 12.57 2.56
C GLY A 279 13.86 11.84 1.28
N GLU A 280 13.32 12.26 0.12
CA GLU A 280 13.71 11.80 -1.22
C GLU A 280 14.81 12.67 -1.84
N HIS A 281 15.34 13.68 -1.13
CA HIS A 281 16.33 14.65 -1.62
C HIS A 281 15.88 15.38 -2.89
N GLN A 282 14.59 15.73 -2.98
CA GLN A 282 13.99 16.35 -4.15
C GLN A 282 13.34 17.69 -3.84
N TYR A 283 13.13 18.49 -4.89
CA TYR A 283 12.38 19.74 -4.92
C TYR A 283 11.17 19.55 -5.81
N CYS A 284 10.04 20.21 -5.51
CA CYS A 284 8.85 20.19 -6.34
C CYS A 284 8.58 21.56 -6.94
N ARG A 285 7.96 21.55 -8.11
CA ARG A 285 7.47 22.76 -8.79
C ARG A 285 5.95 22.76 -8.96
N PHE A 286 5.34 21.58 -9.00
CA PHE A 286 3.89 21.41 -9.11
C PHE A 286 3.30 21.07 -7.74
N ILE A 287 2.29 21.85 -7.30
CA ILE A 287 1.57 21.67 -6.05
C ILE A 287 0.08 21.69 -6.37
N SER A 288 -0.66 20.70 -5.88
CA SER A 288 -2.10 20.62 -6.03
C SER A 288 -2.76 20.29 -4.70
N ALA A 289 -3.93 20.90 -4.45
CA ALA A 289 -4.82 20.52 -3.37
C ALA A 289 -6.16 20.04 -3.93
N PHE A 290 -6.79 19.09 -3.25
CA PHE A 290 -8.11 18.59 -3.61
C PHE A 290 -8.98 18.36 -2.38
N VAL A 291 -10.29 18.50 -2.57
CA VAL A 291 -11.33 18.22 -1.57
C VAL A 291 -12.43 17.36 -2.19
N LYS A 292 -13.04 16.48 -1.36
CA LYS A 292 -14.16 15.62 -1.81
C LYS A 292 -15.18 15.42 -0.70
N THR A 293 -16.47 15.47 -1.05
CA THR A 293 -17.56 14.96 -0.22
C THR A 293 -17.65 13.44 -0.34
N SER A 294 -18.56 12.80 0.38
CA SER A 294 -18.76 11.34 0.28
C SER A 294 -19.56 10.97 -0.97
N PRO A 295 -19.05 10.08 -1.84
CA PRO A 295 -19.87 9.59 -2.97
C PRO A 295 -20.99 8.62 -2.55
N PHE A 296 -21.01 8.22 -1.26
CA PHE A 296 -22.01 7.27 -0.71
C PHE A 296 -23.08 7.95 0.16
N ALA A 297 -23.07 9.27 0.26
CA ALA A 297 -24.09 10.01 1.00
C ALA A 297 -25.35 10.13 0.12
N LEU A 298 -26.44 9.46 0.54
CA LEU A 298 -27.66 9.37 -0.26
C LEU A 298 -28.42 10.71 -0.43
N ASN A 299 -28.28 11.61 0.54
CA ASN A 299 -29.06 12.86 0.60
C ASN A 299 -28.18 14.12 0.52
N GLU A 300 -26.96 14.00 0.01
CA GLU A 300 -26.02 15.12 -0.10
C GLU A 300 -25.46 15.19 -1.52
N PRO A 301 -25.37 16.38 -2.13
CA PRO A 301 -24.78 16.52 -3.45
C PRO A 301 -23.30 16.16 -3.39
N TYR A 302 -22.85 15.35 -4.35
CA TYR A 302 -21.43 15.07 -4.49
C TYR A 302 -20.71 16.32 -5.00
N TYR A 303 -19.67 16.71 -4.28
CA TYR A 303 -18.72 17.72 -4.73
C TYR A 303 -17.30 17.18 -4.59
N GLY A 304 -16.54 17.28 -5.65
CA GLY A 304 -15.11 16.95 -5.67
C GLY A 304 -14.41 17.87 -6.65
N ASN A 305 -13.40 18.57 -6.17
CA ASN A 305 -12.64 19.50 -7.00
C ASN A 305 -11.16 19.49 -6.62
N ASN A 306 -10.31 19.97 -7.52
CA ASN A 306 -8.90 20.19 -7.31
C ASN A 306 -8.45 21.49 -7.98
N ALA A 307 -7.43 22.11 -7.41
CA ALA A 307 -6.68 23.18 -8.05
C ALA A 307 -5.19 22.91 -7.95
N SER A 308 -4.42 23.48 -8.83
CA SER A 308 -2.97 23.33 -8.86
C SER A 308 -2.29 24.63 -9.20
N VAL A 309 -1.05 24.76 -8.76
CA VAL A 309 -0.15 25.84 -9.09
C VAL A 309 1.21 25.28 -9.50
N LYS A 310 1.81 25.89 -10.48
CA LYS A 310 3.20 25.61 -10.89
C LYS A 310 4.07 26.80 -10.48
N LEU A 311 5.01 26.55 -9.57
CA LEU A 311 5.94 27.56 -9.08
C LEU A 311 6.96 27.91 -10.17
N LEU A 312 7.47 29.11 -10.17
CA LEU A 312 8.56 29.53 -11.06
C LEU A 312 9.87 28.83 -10.66
N THR A 313 10.17 28.81 -9.36
CA THR A 313 11.35 28.14 -8.81
C THR A 313 10.93 26.90 -8.01
N PRO A 314 11.57 25.74 -8.23
CA PRO A 314 11.33 24.56 -7.41
C PRO A 314 11.67 24.79 -5.94
N THR A 315 10.87 24.21 -5.03
CA THR A 315 11.06 24.34 -3.57
C THR A 315 10.94 23.02 -2.84
N GLN A 316 11.57 22.92 -1.68
CA GLN A 316 11.34 21.90 -0.65
C GLN A 316 10.93 22.52 0.69
N ASP A 317 10.78 23.84 0.74
CA ASP A 317 10.41 24.58 1.95
C ASP A 317 8.92 24.37 2.26
N SER A 318 8.66 23.85 3.44
CA SER A 318 7.29 23.61 3.91
C SER A 318 6.41 24.87 3.88
N ARG A 319 6.99 26.05 4.11
CA ARG A 319 6.26 27.35 4.13
C ARG A 319 5.74 27.68 2.73
N ASP A 320 6.54 27.48 1.70
CA ASP A 320 6.15 27.76 0.32
C ASP A 320 5.10 26.77 -0.16
N ILE A 321 5.28 25.49 0.17
CA ILE A 321 4.34 24.40 -0.19
C ILE A 321 3.01 24.61 0.53
N ILE A 322 3.00 24.97 1.82
CA ILE A 322 1.78 25.29 2.58
C ILE A 322 1.06 26.49 1.96
N THR A 323 1.80 27.56 1.65
CA THR A 323 1.22 28.75 1.03
C THR A 323 0.58 28.46 -0.32
N ALA A 324 1.26 27.68 -1.16
CA ALA A 324 0.73 27.28 -2.46
C ALA A 324 -0.50 26.36 -2.33
N ALA A 325 -0.46 25.39 -1.42
CA ALA A 325 -1.57 24.46 -1.19
C ALA A 325 -2.81 25.17 -0.62
N THR A 326 -2.63 26.14 0.25
CA THR A 326 -3.76 26.95 0.78
C THR A 326 -4.38 27.85 -0.28
N LYS A 327 -3.59 28.47 -1.16
CA LYS A 327 -4.12 29.20 -2.34
C LYS A 327 -4.93 28.27 -3.28
N CYS A 328 -4.49 27.01 -3.45
CA CYS A 328 -5.27 26.03 -4.20
C CYS A 328 -6.59 25.69 -3.48
N LEU A 329 -6.58 25.59 -2.15
CA LEU A 329 -7.80 25.37 -1.37
C LEU A 329 -8.80 26.54 -1.55
N ASP A 330 -8.33 27.80 -1.50
CA ASP A 330 -9.17 29.00 -1.67
C ASP A 330 -9.94 28.96 -3.00
N ALA A 331 -9.32 28.44 -4.05
CA ALA A 331 -9.94 28.34 -5.37
C ALA A 331 -11.03 27.27 -5.48
N ILE A 332 -11.02 26.24 -4.60
CA ILE A 332 -11.93 25.08 -4.69
C ILE A 332 -12.87 24.94 -3.51
N TRP A 333 -12.70 25.73 -2.45
CA TRP A 333 -13.59 25.71 -1.30
C TRP A 333 -14.98 26.18 -1.68
N ARG A 334 -15.99 25.52 -1.15
CA ARG A 334 -17.41 25.92 -1.22
C ARG A 334 -18.08 25.66 0.10
N ASP A 335 -18.72 26.68 0.64
CA ASP A 335 -19.52 26.57 1.86
C ASP A 335 -20.74 25.64 1.63
N GLY A 336 -21.28 25.13 2.73
CA GLY A 336 -22.48 24.28 2.71
C GLY A 336 -22.23 22.82 2.32
N HIS A 337 -21.00 22.42 2.03
CA HIS A 337 -20.63 21.03 1.77
C HIS A 337 -20.05 20.33 3.01
N ARG A 338 -20.33 19.03 3.14
CA ARG A 338 -19.78 18.18 4.21
C ARG A 338 -18.65 17.33 3.66
N TYR A 339 -17.44 17.86 3.76
CA TYR A 339 -16.25 17.23 3.16
C TYR A 339 -15.82 15.97 3.91
N GLN A 340 -15.53 14.91 3.16
CA GLN A 340 -15.10 13.61 3.68
C GLN A 340 -13.59 13.38 3.53
N LYS A 341 -12.95 13.99 2.53
CA LYS A 341 -11.54 13.75 2.20
C LYS A 341 -10.91 15.00 1.63
N ALA A 342 -9.64 15.23 2.00
CA ALA A 342 -8.78 16.21 1.35
C ALA A 342 -7.36 15.68 1.20
N GLY A 343 -6.56 16.36 0.39
CA GLY A 343 -5.15 16.01 0.21
C GLY A 343 -4.38 17.05 -0.57
N VAL A 344 -3.06 16.89 -0.49
CA VAL A 344 -2.06 17.67 -1.22
C VAL A 344 -1.23 16.71 -2.06
N MET A 345 -0.94 17.08 -3.29
CA MET A 345 -0.09 16.36 -4.23
C MET A 345 1.07 17.27 -4.65
N LEU A 346 2.27 16.73 -4.63
CA LEU A 346 3.49 17.36 -5.14
C LEU A 346 3.96 16.58 -6.37
N GLY A 347 4.44 17.28 -7.38
CA GLY A 347 4.95 16.71 -8.63
C GLY A 347 5.95 17.65 -9.31
N ASP A 348 6.37 17.30 -10.52
CA ASP A 348 7.39 18.03 -11.28
C ASP A 348 8.67 18.18 -10.43
N PHE A 349 9.31 17.02 -10.14
CA PHE A 349 10.41 16.93 -9.20
C PHE A 349 11.76 17.19 -9.85
N TYR A 350 12.66 17.80 -9.07
CA TYR A 350 14.01 18.15 -9.45
C TYR A 350 14.99 17.68 -8.38
N SER A 351 16.13 17.15 -8.80
CA SER A 351 17.21 16.80 -7.91
C SER A 351 17.91 18.05 -7.34
N GLN A 352 18.54 17.92 -6.20
CA GLN A 352 19.34 19.00 -5.59
C GLN A 352 20.41 19.50 -6.58
N GLY A 353 20.56 20.82 -6.69
CA GLY A 353 21.53 21.46 -7.58
C GLY A 353 21.14 21.60 -9.05
N VAL A 354 20.00 21.04 -9.49
CA VAL A 354 19.51 21.11 -10.88
C VAL A 354 18.47 22.23 -11.09
N ALA A 355 17.96 22.80 -10.00
CA ALA A 355 16.96 23.87 -10.09
C ALA A 355 17.58 25.17 -10.61
N GLN A 356 17.21 25.56 -11.81
CA GLN A 356 17.58 26.87 -12.36
C GLN A 356 16.78 27.96 -11.64
N LEU A 357 17.45 28.87 -10.97
CA LEU A 357 16.83 30.02 -10.34
C LEU A 357 16.35 31.00 -11.42
N ASN A 358 15.17 31.56 -11.22
CA ASN A 358 14.63 32.61 -12.09
C ASN A 358 14.98 33.96 -11.48
N LEU A 359 15.66 34.81 -12.25
CA LEU A 359 16.10 36.14 -11.82
C LEU A 359 14.94 37.10 -11.47
N PHE A 360 13.74 36.81 -11.99
CA PHE A 360 12.50 37.61 -11.81
C PHE A 360 11.52 36.95 -10.83
N ASP A 361 11.96 35.95 -10.04
CA ASP A 361 11.12 35.30 -9.05
C ASP A 361 11.29 35.98 -7.70
N ASP A 362 10.28 36.74 -7.29
CA ASP A 362 10.22 37.37 -5.96
C ASP A 362 10.17 36.34 -4.82
N ASN A 363 9.91 35.05 -5.14
CA ASN A 363 9.93 33.94 -4.22
C ASN A 363 11.21 33.12 -4.28
N ALA A 364 12.34 33.73 -4.66
CA ALA A 364 13.65 33.08 -4.64
C ALA A 364 13.87 32.35 -3.31
N PRO A 365 14.65 31.24 -3.29
CA PRO A 365 14.87 30.47 -2.08
C PRO A 365 15.30 31.38 -0.92
N ARG A 366 14.57 31.34 0.19
CA ARG A 366 14.88 32.16 1.36
C ARG A 366 16.24 31.77 1.90
N LYS A 367 17.04 32.76 2.28
CA LYS A 367 18.35 32.51 2.88
C LYS A 367 18.23 31.53 4.06
N ASN A 368 19.08 30.51 4.08
CA ASN A 368 19.08 29.44 5.09
C ASN A 368 17.80 28.56 5.14
N SER A 369 16.99 28.54 4.10
CA SER A 369 15.75 27.73 4.05
C SER A 369 16.06 26.23 4.27
N GLU A 370 17.06 25.69 3.62
CA GLU A 370 17.46 24.28 3.76
C GLU A 370 17.85 23.94 5.19
N LYS A 371 18.73 24.75 5.81
CA LYS A 371 19.14 24.55 7.22
C LYS A 371 17.97 24.59 8.19
N LEU A 372 16.99 25.49 7.96
CA LEU A 372 15.80 25.55 8.79
C LEU A 372 14.95 24.30 8.65
N MET A 373 14.78 23.78 7.43
CA MET A 373 14.02 22.56 7.20
C MET A 373 14.72 21.31 7.77
N GLU A 374 16.04 21.25 7.70
CA GLU A 374 16.85 20.21 8.35
C GLU A 374 16.65 20.21 9.88
N VAL A 375 16.71 21.38 10.52
CA VAL A 375 16.47 21.52 11.97
C VAL A 375 15.04 21.09 12.33
N LEU A 376 14.04 21.51 11.54
CA LEU A 376 12.64 21.10 11.71
C LEU A 376 12.50 19.57 11.68
N ASP A 377 13.07 18.95 10.65
CA ASP A 377 12.96 17.49 10.45
C ASP A 377 13.75 16.75 11.54
N HIS A 378 14.93 17.22 11.92
CA HIS A 378 15.73 16.64 13.00
C HIS A 378 14.99 16.67 14.35
N LEU A 379 14.39 17.79 14.72
CA LEU A 379 13.65 17.91 15.98
C LEU A 379 12.43 17.00 16.00
N ASN A 380 11.71 16.88 14.87
CA ASN A 380 10.55 15.99 14.74
C ASN A 380 10.95 14.50 14.69
N ALA A 381 12.13 14.18 14.19
CA ALA A 381 12.66 12.81 14.24
C ALA A 381 13.05 12.41 15.67
N LYS A 382 13.69 13.32 16.42
CA LYS A 382 14.18 13.07 17.78
C LYS A 382 13.06 13.09 18.83
N GLY A 383 12.18 14.11 18.79
CA GLY A 383 11.13 14.33 19.79
C GLY A 383 9.78 13.70 19.44
N GLY A 384 9.68 13.09 18.26
CA GLY A 384 8.42 12.59 17.70
C GLY A 384 7.73 13.63 16.80
N ARG A 385 6.87 13.15 15.92
CA ARG A 385 6.14 14.00 14.97
C ARG A 385 5.29 15.03 15.69
N GLY A 386 5.39 16.29 15.26
CA GLY A 386 4.62 17.39 15.82
C GLY A 386 5.26 18.04 17.05
N THR A 387 6.51 17.70 17.38
CA THR A 387 7.32 18.43 18.36
C THR A 387 7.47 19.89 17.94
N LEU A 388 7.78 20.12 16.66
CA LEU A 388 7.76 21.44 16.05
C LEU A 388 6.86 21.43 14.82
N TYR A 389 5.93 22.37 14.70
CA TYR A 389 4.95 22.44 13.62
C TYR A 389 4.59 23.89 13.26
N PHE A 390 4.00 24.08 12.09
CA PHE A 390 3.54 25.39 11.63
C PHE A 390 2.18 25.70 12.25
N ALA A 391 2.01 26.92 12.75
CA ALA A 391 0.77 27.35 13.42
C ALA A 391 -0.51 27.12 12.58
N GLY A 392 -0.38 27.18 11.24
CA GLY A 392 -1.50 26.89 10.34
C GLY A 392 -2.05 25.46 10.40
N GLN A 393 -1.33 24.53 11.03
CA GLN A 393 -1.82 23.15 11.23
C GLN A 393 -2.84 23.02 12.36
N GLY A 394 -2.94 24.04 13.24
CA GLY A 394 -3.82 24.04 14.39
C GLY A 394 -3.35 23.14 15.53
N ILE A 395 -3.93 23.33 16.70
CA ILE A 395 -3.63 22.54 17.91
C ILE A 395 -4.70 21.47 18.13
N GLN A 396 -5.98 21.83 17.97
CA GLN A 396 -7.11 20.92 18.11
C GLN A 396 -7.55 20.44 16.72
N THR A 397 -7.41 19.16 16.47
CA THR A 397 -7.68 18.57 15.15
C THR A 397 -8.79 17.54 15.26
N ALA A 398 -10.04 18.02 15.44
CA ALA A 398 -11.25 17.18 15.55
C ALA A 398 -11.49 16.31 14.29
N TRP A 399 -10.90 16.70 13.16
CA TRP A 399 -10.97 16.00 11.89
C TRP A 399 -10.02 14.79 11.80
N GLN A 400 -9.17 14.54 12.80
CA GLN A 400 -8.22 13.43 12.79
C GLN A 400 -8.88 12.08 12.57
N MET A 401 -8.08 11.15 12.08
CA MET A 401 -8.50 9.79 11.80
C MET A 401 -8.89 9.06 13.09
N LYS A 402 -10.07 8.43 13.10
CA LYS A 402 -10.53 7.57 14.19
C LYS A 402 -9.82 6.21 14.17
N ARG A 403 -9.43 5.74 15.35
CA ARG A 403 -8.83 4.43 15.61
C ARG A 403 -9.27 3.96 16.99
N GLU A 404 -10.53 3.54 17.12
CA GLU A 404 -11.14 3.25 18.42
C GLU A 404 -10.77 1.85 18.96
N MET A 405 -10.27 0.97 18.09
CA MET A 405 -9.90 -0.42 18.41
C MET A 405 -8.41 -0.69 18.13
N LEU A 406 -7.55 0.32 18.36
CA LEU A 406 -6.12 0.20 18.11
C LEU A 406 -5.49 -0.74 19.15
N SER A 407 -4.73 -1.74 18.67
CA SER A 407 -3.89 -2.59 19.50
C SER A 407 -2.65 -1.83 20.01
N PRO A 408 -2.00 -2.30 21.09
CA PRO A 408 -0.71 -1.78 21.51
C PRO A 408 0.35 -1.90 20.41
N ARG A 409 1.32 -0.99 20.40
CA ARG A 409 2.46 -1.02 19.46
C ARG A 409 3.59 -1.87 20.05
N TYR A 410 3.34 -3.16 20.19
CA TYR A 410 4.17 -4.11 20.92
C TYR A 410 5.66 -4.08 20.60
N THR A 411 6.04 -3.69 19.38
CA THR A 411 7.43 -3.73 18.88
C THR A 411 8.04 -2.35 18.64
N THR A 412 7.23 -1.28 18.63
CA THR A 412 7.68 0.06 18.23
C THR A 412 7.48 1.12 19.30
N ARG A 413 6.86 0.77 20.44
CA ARG A 413 6.67 1.70 21.55
C ARG A 413 6.90 0.99 22.89
N TYR A 414 7.94 1.44 23.60
CA TYR A 414 8.36 0.82 24.86
C TYR A 414 7.27 0.79 25.94
N SER A 415 6.47 1.87 26.04
CA SER A 415 5.35 1.95 27.02
C SER A 415 4.19 0.99 26.73
N ASP A 416 4.14 0.39 25.54
CA ASP A 416 3.09 -0.51 25.12
C ASP A 416 3.49 -1.99 25.27
N LEU A 417 4.69 -2.26 25.84
CA LEU A 417 5.14 -3.62 26.13
C LEU A 417 4.23 -4.29 27.16
N LEU A 418 4.05 -5.60 26.99
CA LEU A 418 3.28 -6.41 27.93
C LEU A 418 4.00 -6.44 29.30
N HIS A 419 3.26 -6.13 30.35
CA HIS A 419 3.76 -6.28 31.71
C HIS A 419 3.59 -7.73 32.17
N VAL A 420 4.70 -8.37 32.51
CA VAL A 420 4.68 -9.70 33.17
C VAL A 420 4.47 -9.48 34.65
N ARG A 421 3.48 -10.15 35.22
CA ARG A 421 3.22 -10.17 36.65
C ARG A 421 3.86 -11.40 37.30
#